data_c3de01551bb9904bc3f31480863adb6b
#
_entry.id   c3de01551bb9904bc3f31480863adb6b
#
_cell.length_a   1.000
_cell.length_b   1.000
_cell.length_c   1.000
_cell.angle_alpha   90.00
_cell.angle_beta   90.00
_cell.angle_gamma   90.00
#
_symmetry.space_group_name_H-M   'P 1'
#
loop_
_entity.id
_entity.type
_entity.pdbx_description
1 polymer ?
#
loop_
_entity_poly.entity_id
_entity_poly.type
_entity_poly.pdbx_seq_one_letter_code
_entity_poly.pdbx_strand_id
1 'polypeptide(L)'
;GGMEHTTVSFMGNFSRNLIAHELAHQWFGNKITCGSWKDIWLNEGFATYLSGLVYEHLDGEATFNSWKNSVTNIVTSAPNGSVYLSDQDTTSVSRIFSSRLSYYKGAMVLHMLRKTLGDNTFYNSINTFLSHPDFAFGYAKSAPFIDVIETASNTNLTEFFNDWLYGEGYPSYTINSYMQNSTTLAVEVSQQQSDPSVSFFEGPITLALYDDQAQEALVTLDLQSNNQMFNVPVPFQVSQVVFDPYNDVVSNGDLVFHDDALPIEKAFLASAIKTYPNPTSAQLQISLPAAIDLKGIALYTLQGKLIQHFSVSDQIDLGSVPRGVYALVLTTNHGVFYKSVLKN
;
A
#
# COMPACT_ATOMS: atom_id res chain seq x y z
N GLY A 1 -12.02 26.36 -7.34
CA GLY A 1 -12.01 25.47 -8.51
C GLY A 1 -12.01 26.25 -9.80
N GLY A 2 -12.03 25.51 -10.89
CA GLY A 2 -12.13 26.00 -12.25
C GLY A 2 -13.32 25.37 -12.97
N MET A 3 -13.39 25.59 -14.27
CA MET A 3 -14.35 24.97 -15.19
C MET A 3 -13.73 24.95 -16.58
N GLU A 4 -13.65 23.78 -17.15
CA GLU A 4 -12.89 23.44 -18.37
C GLU A 4 -13.65 23.65 -19.68
N HIS A 5 -14.50 24.68 -19.80
CA HIS A 5 -15.26 24.87 -21.06
C HIS A 5 -14.39 24.77 -22.30
N THR A 6 -14.92 24.16 -23.36
CA THR A 6 -14.19 23.74 -24.56
C THR A 6 -13.32 24.83 -25.20
N THR A 7 -13.76 26.09 -25.12
CA THR A 7 -13.07 27.22 -25.79
C THR A 7 -12.42 28.19 -24.80
N VAL A 8 -12.74 28.10 -23.50
CA VAL A 8 -12.23 29.01 -22.46
C VAL A 8 -12.39 28.37 -21.09
N SER A 9 -11.28 28.18 -20.36
CA SER A 9 -11.31 27.75 -18.98
C SER A 9 -11.58 28.92 -18.06
N PHE A 10 -12.50 28.74 -17.10
CA PHE A 10 -12.77 29.69 -16.01
C PHE A 10 -11.95 29.31 -14.79
N MET A 11 -11.25 30.27 -14.21
CA MET A 11 -10.30 30.04 -13.12
C MET A 11 -10.75 30.78 -11.86
N GLY A 12 -11.00 30.07 -10.76
CA GLY A 12 -11.27 30.67 -9.46
C GLY A 12 -9.99 31.26 -8.80
N ASN A 13 -8.83 30.76 -9.22
CA ASN A 13 -7.50 31.31 -8.90
C ASN A 13 -6.50 30.88 -9.99
N PHE A 14 -5.27 31.37 -9.93
CA PHE A 14 -4.22 31.07 -10.91
C PHE A 14 -3.07 30.24 -10.30
N SER A 15 -3.39 29.32 -9.36
CA SER A 15 -2.42 28.36 -8.90
C SER A 15 -1.99 27.41 -10.04
N ARG A 16 -0.72 27.03 -10.06
CA ARG A 16 -0.19 26.10 -11.06
C ARG A 16 -1.00 24.80 -11.15
N ASN A 17 -1.39 24.26 -9.99
CA ASN A 17 -2.16 23.03 -9.94
C ASN A 17 -3.53 23.18 -10.64
N LEU A 18 -4.27 24.28 -10.38
CA LEU A 18 -5.55 24.50 -11.02
C LEU A 18 -5.38 24.74 -12.54
N ILE A 19 -4.40 25.54 -12.94
CA ILE A 19 -4.12 25.76 -14.37
C ILE A 19 -3.82 24.43 -15.07
N ALA A 20 -2.99 23.58 -14.48
CA ALA A 20 -2.64 22.27 -15.05
C ALA A 20 -3.86 21.32 -15.12
N HIS A 21 -4.71 21.32 -14.10
CA HIS A 21 -5.93 20.53 -14.06
C HIS A 21 -6.90 20.94 -15.18
N GLU A 22 -7.24 22.22 -15.27
CA GLU A 22 -8.16 22.71 -16.32
C GLU A 22 -7.58 22.59 -17.73
N LEU A 23 -6.25 22.64 -17.88
CA LEU A 23 -5.59 22.37 -19.14
C LEU A 23 -5.68 20.89 -19.52
N ALA A 24 -5.51 19.97 -18.58
CA ALA A 24 -5.60 18.53 -18.80
C ALA A 24 -6.99 18.11 -19.29
N HIS A 25 -8.03 18.78 -18.84
CA HIS A 25 -9.39 18.58 -19.29
C HIS A 25 -9.58 18.81 -20.80
N GLN A 26 -8.67 19.52 -21.50
CA GLN A 26 -8.76 19.67 -22.96
C GLN A 26 -8.65 18.31 -23.67
N TRP A 27 -8.00 17.32 -23.05
CA TRP A 27 -7.90 15.94 -23.54
C TRP A 27 -8.93 15.03 -22.86
N PHE A 28 -9.02 15.10 -21.50
CA PHE A 28 -9.88 14.25 -20.67
C PHE A 28 -11.02 15.08 -20.09
N GLY A 29 -12.12 15.15 -20.80
CA GLY A 29 -13.27 16.02 -20.55
C GLY A 29 -13.79 16.65 -21.84
N ASN A 30 -12.91 17.30 -22.62
CA ASN A 30 -13.30 18.00 -23.84
C ASN A 30 -13.07 17.18 -25.11
N LYS A 31 -11.89 16.61 -25.31
CA LYS A 31 -11.63 15.75 -26.48
C LYS A 31 -12.35 14.40 -26.35
N ILE A 32 -12.28 13.79 -25.16
CA ILE A 32 -13.04 12.60 -24.81
C ILE A 32 -13.77 12.91 -23.52
N THR A 33 -15.08 12.92 -23.54
CA THR A 33 -15.93 13.18 -22.37
C THR A 33 -16.39 11.86 -21.77
N CYS A 34 -16.54 11.78 -20.44
CA CYS A 34 -17.15 10.63 -19.82
C CYS A 34 -18.57 10.39 -20.33
N GLY A 35 -18.89 9.15 -20.72
CA GLY A 35 -20.17 8.78 -21.31
C GLY A 35 -21.32 8.65 -20.32
N SER A 36 -21.04 8.77 -19.02
CA SER A 36 -21.99 8.71 -17.92
C SER A 36 -21.35 9.32 -16.68
N TRP A 37 -22.16 9.82 -15.75
CA TRP A 37 -21.68 10.27 -14.44
C TRP A 37 -20.98 9.15 -13.66
N LYS A 38 -21.30 7.89 -13.94
CA LYS A 38 -20.59 6.74 -13.36
C LYS A 38 -19.10 6.74 -13.66
N ASP A 39 -18.75 7.31 -14.81
CA ASP A 39 -17.41 7.31 -15.40
C ASP A 39 -16.69 8.65 -15.23
N ILE A 40 -17.16 9.53 -14.34
CA ILE A 40 -16.62 10.90 -14.16
C ILE A 40 -15.13 10.93 -13.85
N TRP A 41 -14.55 9.85 -13.30
CA TRP A 41 -13.13 9.71 -13.05
C TRP A 41 -12.27 9.78 -14.32
N LEU A 42 -12.85 9.44 -15.49
CA LEU A 42 -12.18 9.61 -16.78
C LEU A 42 -11.91 11.09 -17.10
N ASN A 43 -12.71 12.00 -16.57
CA ASN A 43 -12.43 13.42 -16.63
C ASN A 43 -11.56 13.83 -15.43
N GLU A 44 -12.07 13.72 -14.23
CA GLU A 44 -11.51 14.31 -13.02
C GLU A 44 -10.25 13.59 -12.51
N GLY A 45 -10.24 12.26 -12.57
CA GLY A 45 -9.08 11.45 -12.19
C GLY A 45 -7.88 11.71 -13.11
N PHE A 46 -8.12 11.75 -14.43
CA PHE A 46 -7.07 12.10 -15.40
C PHE A 46 -6.58 13.53 -15.22
N ALA A 47 -7.45 14.52 -15.12
CA ALA A 47 -7.04 15.91 -14.93
C ALA A 47 -6.24 16.09 -13.64
N THR A 48 -6.65 15.42 -12.56
CA THR A 48 -5.93 15.41 -11.28
C THR A 48 -4.57 14.74 -11.41
N TYR A 49 -4.46 13.59 -12.07
CA TYR A 49 -3.20 12.91 -12.26
C TYR A 49 -2.22 13.72 -13.11
N LEU A 50 -2.71 14.26 -14.23
CA LEU A 50 -1.88 15.09 -15.13
C LEU A 50 -1.40 16.38 -14.44
N SER A 51 -2.21 16.98 -13.54
CA SER A 51 -1.74 18.10 -12.73
C SER A 51 -0.65 17.68 -11.72
N GLY A 52 -0.72 16.44 -11.21
CA GLY A 52 0.34 15.83 -10.40
C GLY A 52 1.64 15.63 -11.20
N LEU A 53 1.55 15.17 -12.45
CA LEU A 53 2.71 14.98 -13.32
C LEU A 53 3.45 16.31 -13.65
N VAL A 54 2.78 17.46 -13.53
CA VAL A 54 3.45 18.77 -13.64
C VAL A 54 4.47 18.97 -12.52
N TYR A 55 4.17 18.46 -11.30
CA TYR A 55 5.16 18.47 -10.20
C TYR A 55 6.34 17.54 -10.50
N GLU A 56 6.07 16.33 -11.01
CA GLU A 56 7.12 15.39 -11.43
C GLU A 56 8.08 16.04 -12.43
N HIS A 57 7.51 16.66 -13.47
CA HIS A 57 8.27 17.23 -14.59
C HIS A 57 9.02 18.53 -14.23
N LEU A 58 8.40 19.44 -13.50
CA LEU A 58 8.96 20.78 -13.24
C LEU A 58 9.74 20.86 -11.92
N ASP A 59 9.34 20.13 -10.91
CA ASP A 59 9.91 20.24 -9.55
C ASP A 59 10.64 18.96 -9.12
N GLY A 60 10.57 17.89 -9.92
CA GLY A 60 11.27 16.64 -9.69
C GLY A 60 10.51 15.66 -8.81
N GLU A 61 11.06 14.45 -8.75
CA GLU A 61 10.44 13.27 -8.15
C GLU A 61 10.11 13.43 -6.65
N ALA A 62 10.94 14.13 -5.89
CA ALA A 62 10.69 14.36 -4.47
C ALA A 62 9.40 15.17 -4.23
N THR A 63 9.12 16.17 -5.07
CA THR A 63 7.87 16.96 -4.99
C THR A 63 6.67 16.13 -5.42
N PHE A 64 6.81 15.33 -6.47
CA PHE A 64 5.76 14.41 -6.90
C PHE A 64 5.48 13.34 -5.84
N ASN A 65 6.51 12.81 -5.19
CA ASN A 65 6.35 11.87 -4.07
C ASN A 65 5.58 12.51 -2.90
N SER A 66 5.89 13.75 -2.54
CA SER A 66 5.15 14.50 -1.52
C SER A 66 3.68 14.72 -1.92
N TRP A 67 3.41 14.97 -3.20
CA TRP A 67 2.05 15.09 -3.73
C TRP A 67 1.30 13.75 -3.61
N LYS A 68 1.91 12.62 -4.03
CA LYS A 68 1.33 11.28 -3.92
C LYS A 68 1.01 10.91 -2.47
N ASN A 69 1.92 11.17 -1.54
CA ASN A 69 1.69 10.97 -0.12
C ASN A 69 0.48 11.77 0.39
N SER A 70 0.38 13.04 0.00
CA SER A 70 -0.75 13.90 0.39
C SER A 70 -2.08 13.37 -0.17
N VAL A 71 -2.07 12.94 -1.42
CA VAL A 71 -3.24 12.35 -2.10
C VAL A 71 -3.65 11.03 -1.42
N THR A 72 -2.70 10.14 -1.15
CA THR A 72 -2.95 8.86 -0.47
C THR A 72 -3.56 9.09 0.92
N ASN A 73 -3.06 10.04 1.70
CA ASN A 73 -3.65 10.40 2.99
C ASN A 73 -5.11 10.87 2.88
N ILE A 74 -5.47 11.60 1.82
CA ILE A 74 -6.86 12.00 1.58
C ILE A 74 -7.70 10.78 1.17
N VAL A 75 -7.22 9.94 0.26
CA VAL A 75 -7.92 8.72 -0.18
C VAL A 75 -8.21 7.81 1.00
N THR A 76 -7.23 7.57 1.86
CA THR A 76 -7.32 6.66 3.00
C THR A 76 -7.95 7.27 4.26
N SER A 77 -8.44 8.52 4.19
CA SER A 77 -9.15 9.17 5.32
C SER A 77 -10.49 8.52 5.68
N ALA A 78 -11.02 7.64 4.81
CA ALA A 78 -12.18 6.79 5.09
C ALA A 78 -11.99 5.41 4.44
N PRO A 79 -12.47 4.33 5.10
CA PRO A 79 -12.12 2.95 4.73
C PRO A 79 -12.81 2.40 3.49
N ASN A 80 -13.82 3.07 2.96
CA ASN A 80 -14.71 2.60 1.89
C ASN A 80 -14.72 3.52 0.67
N GLY A 81 -15.54 3.19 -0.32
CA GLY A 81 -15.83 3.99 -1.51
C GLY A 81 -15.01 3.59 -2.74
N SER A 82 -15.74 3.30 -3.81
CA SER A 82 -15.20 3.01 -5.14
C SER A 82 -14.94 4.29 -5.94
N VAL A 83 -14.12 4.19 -6.97
CA VAL A 83 -13.95 5.28 -7.95
C VAL A 83 -15.15 5.32 -8.89
N TYR A 84 -15.57 4.15 -9.40
CA TYR A 84 -16.76 4.00 -10.23
C TYR A 84 -18.03 4.25 -9.41
N LEU A 85 -19.00 4.96 -9.97
CA LEU A 85 -20.23 5.31 -9.27
C LEU A 85 -21.35 4.30 -9.54
N SER A 86 -22.10 3.95 -8.50
CA SER A 86 -23.37 3.21 -8.63
C SER A 86 -24.48 4.11 -9.21
N ASP A 87 -25.62 3.51 -9.60
CA ASP A 87 -26.79 4.29 -10.04
C ASP A 87 -27.27 5.26 -8.95
N GLN A 88 -27.23 4.83 -7.69
CA GLN A 88 -27.60 5.67 -6.55
C GLN A 88 -26.63 6.84 -6.38
N ASP A 89 -25.31 6.62 -6.55
CA ASP A 89 -24.30 7.67 -6.44
C ASP A 89 -24.49 8.79 -7.46
N THR A 90 -24.96 8.46 -8.67
CA THR A 90 -25.18 9.46 -9.75
C THR A 90 -26.33 10.42 -9.45
N THR A 91 -27.09 10.19 -8.40
CA THR A 91 -28.13 11.13 -7.92
C THR A 91 -27.61 12.20 -6.96
N SER A 92 -26.34 12.09 -6.55
CA SER A 92 -25.67 12.98 -5.59
C SER A 92 -24.53 13.75 -6.24
N VAL A 93 -24.69 15.07 -6.40
CA VAL A 93 -23.65 15.95 -6.94
C VAL A 93 -22.35 15.86 -6.11
N SER A 94 -22.45 15.83 -4.78
CA SER A 94 -21.29 15.73 -3.89
C SER A 94 -20.57 14.40 -4.02
N ARG A 95 -21.26 13.31 -4.40
CA ARG A 95 -20.64 12.02 -4.67
C ARG A 95 -19.99 11.97 -6.05
N ILE A 96 -20.66 12.49 -7.08
CA ILE A 96 -20.12 12.61 -8.44
C ILE A 96 -18.78 13.35 -8.38
N PHE A 97 -18.74 14.50 -7.74
CA PHE A 97 -17.53 15.34 -7.60
C PHE A 97 -16.82 15.14 -6.25
N SER A 98 -16.74 13.89 -5.79
CA SER A 98 -16.02 13.55 -4.58
C SER A 98 -14.52 13.72 -4.79
N SER A 99 -13.90 14.72 -4.15
CA SER A 99 -12.45 14.95 -4.22
C SER A 99 -11.66 13.70 -3.82
N ARG A 100 -12.12 12.98 -2.78
CA ARG A 100 -11.47 11.76 -2.29
C ARG A 100 -11.49 10.61 -3.31
N LEU A 101 -12.62 10.39 -3.98
CA LEU A 101 -12.83 9.21 -4.82
C LEU A 101 -12.67 9.50 -6.31
N SER A 102 -13.48 10.40 -6.86
CA SER A 102 -13.51 10.68 -8.31
C SER A 102 -12.23 11.37 -8.78
N TYR A 103 -11.64 12.23 -7.94
CA TYR A 103 -10.42 12.98 -8.25
C TYR A 103 -9.18 12.21 -7.78
N TYR A 104 -8.95 12.13 -6.46
CA TYR A 104 -7.68 11.63 -5.91
C TYR A 104 -7.52 10.13 -6.02
N LYS A 105 -8.52 9.31 -5.64
CA LYS A 105 -8.43 7.85 -5.85
C LYS A 105 -8.36 7.54 -7.35
N GLY A 106 -9.15 8.25 -8.18
CA GLY A 106 -9.07 8.14 -9.64
C GLY A 106 -7.67 8.45 -10.20
N ALA A 107 -7.01 9.50 -9.70
CA ALA A 107 -5.64 9.84 -10.07
C ALA A 107 -4.64 8.77 -9.64
N MET A 108 -4.78 8.21 -8.42
CA MET A 108 -3.90 7.14 -7.95
C MET A 108 -4.12 5.83 -8.68
N VAL A 109 -5.33 5.50 -9.13
CA VAL A 109 -5.58 4.36 -10.03
C VAL A 109 -4.75 4.49 -11.30
N LEU A 110 -4.70 5.68 -11.91
CA LEU A 110 -3.86 5.93 -13.09
C LEU A 110 -2.37 5.82 -12.77
N HIS A 111 -1.94 6.31 -11.61
CA HIS A 111 -0.55 6.17 -11.17
C HIS A 111 -0.17 4.69 -10.97
N MET A 112 -0.97 3.93 -10.24
CA MET A 112 -0.75 2.49 -10.04
C MET A 112 -0.79 1.72 -11.36
N LEU A 113 -1.67 2.09 -12.29
CA LEU A 113 -1.69 1.53 -13.65
C LEU A 113 -0.37 1.81 -14.40
N ARG A 114 0.17 3.04 -14.29
CA ARG A 114 1.48 3.39 -14.84
C ARG A 114 2.59 2.52 -14.25
N LYS A 115 2.56 2.26 -12.94
CA LYS A 115 3.56 1.39 -12.27
C LYS A 115 3.43 -0.07 -12.71
N THR A 116 2.21 -0.54 -12.90
CA THR A 116 1.95 -1.91 -13.41
C THR A 116 2.44 -2.09 -14.84
N LEU A 117 2.21 -1.12 -15.73
CA LEU A 117 2.54 -1.23 -17.15
C LEU A 117 3.96 -0.75 -17.48
N GLY A 118 4.56 0.07 -16.63
CA GLY A 118 5.74 0.85 -16.94
C GLY A 118 5.43 2.07 -17.83
N ASP A 119 6.28 3.09 -17.75
CA ASP A 119 6.07 4.40 -18.36
C ASP A 119 5.74 4.34 -19.85
N ASN A 120 6.59 3.67 -20.64
CA ASN A 120 6.45 3.63 -22.09
C ASN A 120 5.12 2.99 -22.50
N THR A 121 4.77 1.86 -21.91
CA THR A 121 3.53 1.14 -22.23
C THR A 121 2.32 1.95 -21.80
N PHE A 122 2.34 2.52 -20.59
CA PHE A 122 1.28 3.37 -20.08
C PHE A 122 1.00 4.55 -21.02
N TYR A 123 2.00 5.39 -21.31
CA TYR A 123 1.79 6.57 -22.17
C TYR A 123 1.39 6.21 -23.58
N ASN A 124 1.93 5.14 -24.17
CA ASN A 124 1.51 4.67 -25.48
C ASN A 124 0.04 4.21 -25.50
N SER A 125 -0.40 3.49 -24.46
CA SER A 125 -1.78 3.05 -24.33
C SER A 125 -2.75 4.23 -24.16
N ILE A 126 -2.38 5.23 -23.34
CA ILE A 126 -3.16 6.47 -23.20
C ILE A 126 -3.24 7.24 -24.54
N ASN A 127 -2.15 7.33 -25.30
CA ASN A 127 -2.16 7.97 -26.63
C ASN A 127 -3.05 7.20 -27.61
N THR A 128 -3.05 5.86 -27.54
CA THR A 128 -3.93 5.02 -28.36
C THR A 128 -5.39 5.30 -28.02
N PHE A 129 -5.74 5.39 -26.73
CA PHE A 129 -7.08 5.76 -26.29
C PHE A 129 -7.49 7.16 -26.80
N LEU A 130 -6.64 8.18 -26.61
CA LEU A 130 -6.90 9.55 -27.05
C LEU A 130 -7.08 9.70 -28.58
N SER A 131 -6.53 8.76 -29.34
CA SER A 131 -6.58 8.75 -30.81
C SER A 131 -7.59 7.74 -31.36
N HIS A 132 -8.29 7.01 -30.49
CA HIS A 132 -9.21 5.94 -30.91
C HIS A 132 -10.41 6.53 -31.67
N PRO A 133 -10.72 6.02 -32.88
CA PRO A 133 -11.74 6.62 -33.73
C PRO A 133 -13.14 6.66 -33.15
N ASP A 134 -13.47 5.71 -32.26
CA ASP A 134 -14.80 5.63 -31.66
C ASP A 134 -14.97 6.59 -30.47
N PHE A 135 -13.88 7.13 -29.91
CA PHE A 135 -13.94 7.95 -28.69
C PHE A 135 -13.43 9.37 -28.90
N ALA A 136 -12.45 9.58 -29.81
CA ALA A 136 -11.90 10.91 -30.08
C ALA A 136 -12.98 11.88 -30.57
N PHE A 137 -13.12 13.02 -29.87
CA PHE A 137 -14.17 14.03 -30.05
C PHE A 137 -15.59 13.50 -29.75
N GLY A 138 -15.69 12.52 -28.85
CA GLY A 138 -16.91 11.87 -28.46
C GLY A 138 -16.93 11.52 -26.98
N TYR A 139 -17.50 10.36 -26.68
CA TYR A 139 -17.74 9.90 -25.31
C TYR A 139 -17.12 8.53 -25.09
N ALA A 140 -16.55 8.30 -23.91
CA ALA A 140 -16.07 7.00 -23.47
C ALA A 140 -16.59 6.63 -22.09
N LYS A 141 -16.71 5.33 -21.83
CA LYS A 141 -16.99 4.76 -20.52
C LYS A 141 -15.81 3.95 -20.03
N SER A 142 -15.82 3.58 -18.76
CA SER A 142 -14.72 2.82 -18.11
C SER A 142 -14.44 1.49 -18.83
N ALA A 143 -15.45 0.68 -19.16
CA ALA A 143 -15.22 -0.60 -19.81
C ALA A 143 -14.53 -0.47 -21.17
N PRO A 144 -15.02 0.34 -22.15
CA PRO A 144 -14.28 0.58 -23.39
C PRO A 144 -12.88 1.19 -23.21
N PHE A 145 -12.67 2.02 -22.19
CA PHE A 145 -11.33 2.53 -21.85
C PHE A 145 -10.41 1.36 -21.46
N ILE A 146 -10.87 0.48 -20.57
CA ILE A 146 -10.13 -0.72 -20.12
C ILE A 146 -9.77 -1.60 -21.33
N ASP A 147 -10.74 -1.90 -22.20
CA ASP A 147 -10.53 -2.72 -23.40
C ASP A 147 -9.41 -2.17 -24.31
N VAL A 148 -9.37 -0.84 -24.49
CA VAL A 148 -8.31 -0.18 -25.27
C VAL A 148 -6.96 -0.31 -24.58
N ILE A 149 -6.90 -0.09 -23.25
CA ILE A 149 -5.63 -0.17 -22.50
C ILE A 149 -5.12 -1.61 -22.49
N GLU A 150 -5.96 -2.62 -22.23
CA GLU A 150 -5.58 -4.04 -22.28
C GLU A 150 -5.06 -4.43 -23.66
N THR A 151 -5.77 -4.02 -24.72
CA THR A 151 -5.35 -4.29 -26.12
C THR A 151 -4.02 -3.63 -26.43
N ALA A 152 -3.85 -2.35 -26.11
CA ALA A 152 -2.64 -1.59 -26.43
C ALA A 152 -1.42 -2.03 -25.63
N SER A 153 -1.62 -2.46 -24.38
CA SER A 153 -0.56 -2.94 -23.49
C SER A 153 -0.27 -4.43 -23.62
N ASN A 154 -1.17 -5.18 -24.22
CA ASN A 154 -1.17 -6.65 -24.24
C ASN A 154 -1.09 -7.25 -22.83
N THR A 155 -1.78 -6.63 -21.87
CA THR A 155 -1.79 -7.01 -20.46
C THR A 155 -3.24 -7.17 -19.99
N ASN A 156 -3.56 -8.26 -19.28
CA ASN A 156 -4.86 -8.42 -18.63
C ASN A 156 -4.87 -7.53 -17.37
N LEU A 157 -5.82 -6.63 -17.29
CA LEU A 157 -5.99 -5.67 -16.20
C LEU A 157 -7.34 -5.84 -15.49
N THR A 158 -8.04 -6.94 -15.75
CA THR A 158 -9.39 -7.20 -15.23
C THR A 158 -9.40 -7.12 -13.70
N GLU A 159 -8.50 -7.85 -13.01
CA GLU A 159 -8.44 -7.82 -11.53
C GLU A 159 -7.99 -6.47 -11.03
N PHE A 160 -7.00 -5.82 -11.65
CA PHE A 160 -6.58 -4.47 -11.28
C PHE A 160 -7.76 -3.49 -11.25
N PHE A 161 -8.60 -3.46 -12.29
CA PHE A 161 -9.75 -2.55 -12.32
C PHE A 161 -10.91 -3.02 -11.42
N ASN A 162 -11.11 -4.33 -11.25
CA ASN A 162 -12.07 -4.85 -10.29
C ASN A 162 -11.75 -4.37 -8.88
N ASP A 163 -10.49 -4.39 -8.47
CA ASP A 163 -10.05 -4.00 -7.15
C ASP A 163 -10.04 -2.47 -6.98
N TRP A 164 -9.39 -1.76 -7.88
CA TRP A 164 -9.07 -0.36 -7.68
C TRP A 164 -10.12 0.62 -8.20
N LEU A 165 -10.86 0.24 -9.25
CA LEU A 165 -11.89 1.10 -9.87
C LEU A 165 -13.29 0.76 -9.33
N TYR A 166 -13.67 -0.51 -9.38
CA TYR A 166 -15.01 -0.98 -8.99
C TYR A 166 -15.09 -1.34 -7.51
N GLY A 167 -14.02 -1.84 -6.93
CA GLY A 167 -13.89 -2.18 -5.53
C GLY A 167 -13.75 -0.95 -4.61
N GLU A 168 -14.08 -1.14 -3.34
CA GLU A 168 -14.00 -0.10 -2.32
C GLU A 168 -12.75 -0.29 -1.44
N GLY A 169 -12.34 0.79 -0.80
CA GLY A 169 -11.27 0.74 0.19
C GLY A 169 -9.86 0.69 -0.37
N TYR A 170 -8.97 0.12 0.43
CA TYR A 170 -7.53 0.02 0.20
C TYR A 170 -6.93 -1.06 1.13
N PRO A 171 -5.74 -1.60 0.85
CA PRO A 171 -5.02 -2.52 1.72
C PRO A 171 -4.22 -1.81 2.82
N SER A 172 -3.96 -2.54 3.91
CA SER A 172 -2.86 -2.32 4.85
C SER A 172 -1.91 -3.50 4.72
N TYR A 173 -0.64 -3.26 4.45
CA TYR A 173 0.36 -4.30 4.24
C TYR A 173 1.10 -4.63 5.53
N THR A 174 1.44 -5.89 5.70
CA THR A 174 2.40 -6.35 6.70
C THR A 174 3.54 -7.06 5.97
N ILE A 175 4.74 -6.53 6.08
CA ILE A 175 5.96 -7.05 5.48
C ILE A 175 6.80 -7.68 6.59
N ASN A 176 7.02 -8.99 6.51
CA ASN A 176 7.95 -9.70 7.37
C ASN A 176 9.16 -10.12 6.54
N SER A 177 10.35 -9.79 6.98
CA SER A 177 11.56 -10.13 6.24
C SER A 177 12.69 -10.59 7.14
N TYR A 178 13.55 -11.46 6.63
CA TYR A 178 14.75 -11.93 7.31
C TYR A 178 15.80 -12.41 6.30
N MET A 179 17.08 -12.32 6.64
CA MET A 179 18.13 -12.87 5.82
C MET A 179 18.12 -14.41 5.93
N GLN A 180 17.88 -15.12 4.81
CA GLN A 180 18.05 -16.58 4.75
C GLN A 180 19.51 -16.99 4.74
N ASN A 181 20.33 -16.21 4.07
CA ASN A 181 21.79 -16.32 3.96
C ASN A 181 22.35 -14.94 3.56
N SER A 182 23.67 -14.84 3.36
CA SER A 182 24.35 -13.58 3.06
C SER A 182 23.93 -12.89 1.74
N THR A 183 23.19 -13.57 0.86
CA THR A 183 22.83 -13.09 -0.48
C THR A 183 21.34 -13.24 -0.81
N THR A 184 20.53 -13.67 0.15
CA THR A 184 19.08 -13.91 -0.06
C THR A 184 18.27 -13.40 1.12
N LEU A 185 17.37 -12.47 0.84
CA LEU A 185 16.36 -11.99 1.75
C LEU A 185 15.05 -12.77 1.52
N ALA A 186 14.49 -13.37 2.56
CA ALA A 186 13.12 -13.85 2.55
C ALA A 186 12.18 -12.71 2.90
N VAL A 187 11.12 -12.56 2.15
CA VAL A 187 10.07 -11.55 2.39
C VAL A 187 8.72 -12.24 2.33
N GLU A 188 7.95 -12.14 3.39
CA GLU A 188 6.53 -12.50 3.43
C GLU A 188 5.71 -11.22 3.38
N VAL A 189 4.75 -11.19 2.47
CA VAL A 189 3.82 -10.05 2.34
C VAL A 189 2.41 -10.54 2.61
N SER A 190 1.75 -9.91 3.56
CA SER A 190 0.33 -10.08 3.82
C SER A 190 -0.39 -8.75 3.77
N GLN A 191 -1.70 -8.77 3.51
CA GLN A 191 -2.52 -7.57 3.52
C GLN A 191 -3.86 -7.80 4.20
N GLN A 192 -4.40 -6.74 4.77
CA GLN A 192 -5.75 -6.65 5.28
C GLN A 192 -6.47 -5.51 4.57
N GLN A 193 -7.68 -5.77 4.08
CA GLN A 193 -8.47 -4.78 3.36
C GLN A 193 -9.27 -3.91 4.32
N SER A 194 -9.39 -2.62 3.99
CA SER A 194 -10.21 -1.67 4.75
C SER A 194 -11.71 -1.85 4.51
N ASP A 195 -12.10 -2.49 3.39
CA ASP A 195 -13.48 -2.78 3.01
C ASP A 195 -13.62 -4.22 2.47
N PRO A 196 -14.71 -4.94 2.76
CA PRO A 196 -14.88 -6.34 2.37
C PRO A 196 -15.25 -6.55 0.88
N SER A 197 -15.46 -5.49 0.09
CA SER A 197 -15.77 -5.60 -1.34
C SER A 197 -14.61 -6.16 -2.17
N VAL A 198 -13.37 -5.98 -1.70
CA VAL A 198 -12.16 -6.56 -2.30
C VAL A 198 -11.58 -7.59 -1.34
N SER A 199 -11.31 -8.78 -1.84
CA SER A 199 -10.73 -9.86 -1.02
C SER A 199 -9.21 -9.77 -0.92
N PHE A 200 -8.57 -9.23 -1.97
CA PHE A 200 -7.12 -9.07 -2.09
C PHE A 200 -6.82 -8.07 -3.19
N PHE A 201 -5.89 -7.13 -2.96
CA PHE A 201 -5.41 -6.18 -3.97
C PHE A 201 -4.14 -6.72 -4.61
N GLU A 202 -4.23 -7.12 -5.88
CA GLU A 202 -3.08 -7.63 -6.64
C GLU A 202 -2.22 -6.50 -7.19
N GLY A 203 -0.97 -6.81 -7.50
CA GLY A 203 -0.07 -5.93 -8.24
C GLY A 203 1.29 -5.71 -7.61
N PRO A 204 2.12 -4.87 -8.26
CA PRO A 204 3.49 -4.63 -7.83
C PRO A 204 3.56 -3.73 -6.60
N ILE A 205 4.42 -4.10 -5.66
CA ILE A 205 4.86 -3.25 -4.55
C ILE A 205 6.37 -3.08 -4.58
N THR A 206 6.88 -1.95 -4.13
CA THR A 206 8.33 -1.70 -4.08
C THR A 206 8.84 -1.65 -2.65
N LEU A 207 9.97 -2.32 -2.42
CA LEU A 207 10.73 -2.23 -1.18
C LEU A 207 12.06 -1.56 -1.46
N ALA A 208 12.48 -0.63 -0.59
CA ALA A 208 13.87 -0.19 -0.52
C ALA A 208 14.57 -0.96 0.59
N LEU A 209 15.72 -1.53 0.26
CA LEU A 209 16.55 -2.34 1.12
C LEU A 209 17.86 -1.59 1.39
N TYR A 210 18.26 -1.49 2.65
CA TYR A 210 19.48 -0.78 3.05
C TYR A 210 20.39 -1.71 3.85
N ASP A 211 21.71 -1.53 3.70
CA ASP A 211 22.70 -2.08 4.62
C ASP A 211 23.08 -1.07 5.71
N ASP A 212 23.98 -1.46 6.61
CA ASP A 212 24.52 -0.60 7.69
C ASP A 212 25.36 0.60 7.18
N GLN A 213 25.72 0.61 5.90
CA GLN A 213 26.47 1.70 5.24
C GLN A 213 25.54 2.61 4.45
N ALA A 214 24.20 2.43 4.57
CA ALA A 214 23.17 3.12 3.79
C ALA A 214 23.28 2.87 2.25
N GLN A 215 23.87 1.76 1.82
CA GLN A 215 23.78 1.31 0.44
C GLN A 215 22.34 0.86 0.18
N GLU A 216 21.77 1.29 -0.94
CA GLU A 216 20.38 1.04 -1.30
C GLU A 216 20.25 0.01 -2.43
N ALA A 217 19.23 -0.84 -2.34
CA ALA A 217 18.73 -1.63 -3.45
C ALA A 217 17.20 -1.56 -3.48
N LEU A 218 16.63 -1.36 -4.66
CA LEU A 218 15.17 -1.38 -4.87
C LEU A 218 14.74 -2.74 -5.41
N VAL A 219 13.66 -3.26 -4.86
CA VAL A 219 13.05 -4.52 -5.29
C VAL A 219 11.56 -4.33 -5.48
N THR A 220 11.06 -4.76 -6.64
CA THR A 220 9.62 -4.82 -6.91
C THR A 220 9.14 -6.25 -6.76
N LEU A 221 8.12 -6.47 -5.96
CA LEU A 221 7.45 -7.74 -5.71
C LEU A 221 6.07 -7.70 -6.36
N ASP A 222 5.74 -8.70 -7.17
CA ASP A 222 4.44 -8.81 -7.81
C ASP A 222 3.53 -9.70 -6.94
N LEU A 223 2.56 -9.09 -6.29
CA LEU A 223 1.66 -9.76 -5.35
C LEU A 223 0.48 -10.40 -6.09
N GLN A 224 0.28 -11.70 -5.88
CA GLN A 224 -0.79 -12.50 -6.48
C GLN A 224 -1.67 -13.21 -5.43
N SER A 225 -1.24 -13.21 -4.17
CA SER A 225 -1.98 -13.86 -3.08
C SER A 225 -1.56 -13.32 -1.72
N ASN A 226 -2.43 -13.49 -0.74
CA ASN A 226 -2.12 -13.12 0.65
C ASN A 226 -1.11 -14.11 1.26
N ASN A 227 -0.26 -13.61 2.18
CA ASN A 227 0.85 -14.35 2.81
C ASN A 227 1.84 -14.92 1.77
N GLN A 228 2.08 -14.19 0.70
CA GLN A 228 3.00 -14.62 -0.35
C GLN A 228 4.45 -14.47 0.10
N MET A 229 5.24 -15.54 -0.14
CA MET A 229 6.67 -15.58 0.18
C MET A 229 7.51 -15.30 -1.06
N PHE A 230 8.52 -14.45 -0.90
CA PHE A 230 9.52 -14.13 -1.91
C PHE A 230 10.92 -14.44 -1.41
N ASN A 231 11.77 -14.98 -2.29
CA ASN A 231 13.20 -15.10 -2.07
C ASN A 231 13.90 -14.08 -2.97
N VAL A 232 14.39 -13.01 -2.36
CA VAL A 232 14.94 -11.86 -3.05
C VAL A 232 16.48 -11.95 -3.03
N PRO A 233 17.15 -12.07 -4.19
CA PRO A 233 18.59 -11.93 -4.26
C PRO A 233 19.01 -10.50 -3.86
N VAL A 234 19.96 -10.38 -2.95
CA VAL A 234 20.46 -9.10 -2.47
C VAL A 234 21.98 -9.00 -2.57
N PRO A 235 22.53 -7.83 -2.91
CA PRO A 235 23.97 -7.66 -3.07
C PRO A 235 24.73 -7.46 -1.76
N PHE A 236 24.01 -7.28 -0.63
CA PHE A 236 24.55 -6.98 0.69
C PHE A 236 23.68 -7.60 1.79
N GLN A 237 24.19 -7.62 3.01
CA GLN A 237 23.41 -7.92 4.21
C GLN A 237 22.40 -6.77 4.44
N VAL A 238 21.11 -7.07 4.38
CA VAL A 238 20.07 -6.07 4.63
C VAL A 238 19.93 -5.82 6.12
N SER A 239 19.93 -4.57 6.54
CA SER A 239 19.71 -4.13 7.92
C SER A 239 18.40 -3.34 8.09
N GLN A 240 17.86 -2.80 6.99
CA GLN A 240 16.59 -2.07 7.01
C GLN A 240 15.80 -2.34 5.73
N VAL A 241 14.50 -2.47 5.89
CA VAL A 241 13.52 -2.57 4.79
C VAL A 241 12.52 -1.43 4.92
N VAL A 242 12.27 -0.72 3.83
CA VAL A 242 11.27 0.35 3.75
C VAL A 242 10.24 -0.04 2.69
N PHE A 243 8.98 -0.06 3.07
CA PHE A 243 7.86 -0.33 2.16
C PHE A 243 7.48 0.95 1.42
N ASP A 244 7.21 0.82 0.14
CA ASP A 244 6.73 1.86 -0.78
C ASP A 244 7.41 3.23 -0.59
N PRO A 245 8.73 3.33 -0.77
CA PRO A 245 9.50 4.54 -0.49
C PRO A 245 9.08 5.74 -1.35
N TYR A 246 8.36 5.47 -2.44
CA TYR A 246 7.91 6.48 -3.40
C TYR A 246 6.42 6.79 -3.35
N ASN A 247 5.66 6.21 -2.41
CA ASN A 247 4.19 6.35 -2.32
C ASN A 247 3.48 6.01 -3.65
N ASP A 248 3.86 4.89 -4.24
CA ASP A 248 3.34 4.45 -5.53
C ASP A 248 2.04 3.64 -5.40
N VAL A 249 1.71 3.18 -4.19
CA VAL A 249 0.51 2.39 -3.88
C VAL A 249 -0.38 3.12 -2.88
N VAL A 250 -1.70 3.03 -3.06
CA VAL A 250 -2.66 3.51 -2.06
C VAL A 250 -2.76 2.48 -0.94
N SER A 251 -2.18 2.80 0.21
CA SER A 251 -2.25 1.97 1.42
C SER A 251 -2.24 2.82 2.68
N ASN A 252 -2.58 2.24 3.82
CA ASN A 252 -2.49 2.93 5.11
C ASN A 252 -2.41 1.91 6.25
N GLY A 253 -1.64 2.24 7.30
CA GLY A 253 -1.46 1.37 8.45
C GLY A 253 -0.46 0.24 8.20
N ASP A 254 0.44 0.42 7.25
CA ASP A 254 1.42 -0.58 6.86
C ASP A 254 2.44 -0.84 7.97
N LEU A 255 2.84 -2.10 8.11
CA LEU A 255 3.80 -2.56 9.11
C LEU A 255 4.96 -3.27 8.41
N VAL A 256 6.18 -2.91 8.79
CA VAL A 256 7.39 -3.55 8.29
C VAL A 256 8.20 -4.10 9.45
N PHE A 257 8.48 -5.41 9.39
CA PHE A 257 9.32 -6.12 10.33
C PHE A 257 10.50 -6.74 9.59
N HIS A 258 11.69 -6.41 10.02
CA HIS A 258 12.92 -6.99 9.49
C HIS A 258 13.72 -7.62 10.60
N ASP A 259 14.28 -8.82 10.32
CA ASP A 259 15.16 -9.54 11.21
C ASP A 259 16.49 -9.79 10.46
N ASP A 260 17.54 -9.13 10.89
CA ASP A 260 18.88 -9.22 10.31
C ASP A 260 19.63 -10.49 10.72
N ALA A 261 19.15 -11.22 11.73
CA ALA A 261 19.75 -12.46 12.18
C ALA A 261 19.50 -13.61 11.19
N LEU A 262 20.52 -14.40 10.92
CA LEU A 262 20.38 -15.63 10.13
C LEU A 262 19.48 -16.65 10.86
N PRO A 263 18.68 -17.48 10.14
CA PRO A 263 17.77 -18.43 10.75
C PRO A 263 18.39 -19.38 11.75
N ILE A 264 19.64 -19.81 11.51
CA ILE A 264 20.39 -20.68 12.43
C ILE A 264 20.70 -19.94 13.73
N GLU A 265 21.13 -18.68 13.63
CA GLU A 265 21.40 -17.83 14.78
C GLU A 265 20.11 -17.53 15.56
N LYS A 266 19.04 -17.16 14.85
CA LYS A 266 17.72 -16.95 15.45
C LYS A 266 17.17 -18.20 16.15
N ALA A 267 17.29 -19.37 15.53
CA ALA A 267 16.91 -20.65 16.15
C ALA A 267 17.72 -20.94 17.40
N PHE A 268 19.03 -20.68 17.36
CA PHE A 268 19.92 -20.83 18.51
C PHE A 268 19.51 -19.85 19.63
N LEU A 269 19.36 -18.57 19.33
CA LEU A 269 18.91 -17.54 20.29
C LEU A 269 17.53 -17.87 20.85
N ALA A 270 16.58 -18.26 20.00
CA ALA A 270 15.24 -18.69 20.43
C ALA A 270 15.30 -19.88 21.40
N SER A 271 16.20 -20.86 21.16
CA SER A 271 16.39 -22.01 22.04
C SER A 271 17.04 -21.62 23.38
N ALA A 272 17.85 -20.58 23.39
CA ALA A 272 18.58 -20.08 24.56
C ALA A 272 17.69 -19.20 25.47
N ILE A 273 16.65 -18.54 24.92
CA ILE A 273 15.65 -17.81 25.72
C ILE A 273 14.82 -18.82 26.52
N LYS A 274 14.79 -18.67 27.84
CA LYS A 274 14.02 -19.54 28.74
C LYS A 274 12.94 -18.76 29.47
N THR A 275 11.79 -19.39 29.67
CA THR A 275 10.71 -18.88 30.50
C THR A 275 10.34 -19.91 31.55
N TYR A 276 10.36 -19.54 32.83
CA TYR A 276 10.08 -20.47 33.94
C TYR A 276 9.49 -19.74 35.17
N PRO A 277 8.72 -20.44 36.02
CA PRO A 277 8.18 -21.77 35.76
C PRO A 277 7.14 -21.71 34.61
N ASN A 278 7.09 -22.75 33.79
CA ASN A 278 6.07 -22.92 32.77
C ASN A 278 5.60 -24.40 32.82
N PRO A 279 4.41 -24.69 33.35
CA PRO A 279 3.31 -23.80 33.73
C PRO A 279 3.60 -22.87 34.92
N THR A 280 2.92 -21.71 34.92
CA THR A 280 3.02 -20.74 36.03
C THR A 280 1.66 -20.43 36.65
N SER A 281 1.65 -20.13 37.96
CA SER A 281 0.43 -19.66 38.66
C SER A 281 0.33 -18.13 38.73
N ALA A 282 1.48 -17.41 38.73
CA ALA A 282 1.52 -15.94 38.74
C ALA A 282 2.79 -15.38 38.17
N GLN A 283 3.94 -15.69 38.72
CA GLN A 283 5.22 -15.09 38.31
C GLN A 283 5.88 -15.92 37.20
N LEU A 284 6.36 -15.26 36.15
CA LEU A 284 7.13 -15.86 35.06
C LEU A 284 8.47 -15.15 34.93
N GLN A 285 9.54 -15.89 35.06
CA GLN A 285 10.91 -15.41 34.84
C GLN A 285 11.26 -15.56 33.37
N ILE A 286 11.92 -14.56 32.79
CA ILE A 286 12.45 -14.54 31.43
C ILE A 286 13.97 -14.52 31.54
N SER A 287 14.63 -15.56 31.07
CA SER A 287 16.10 -15.63 31.04
C SER A 287 16.57 -15.47 29.62
N LEU A 288 17.42 -14.48 29.39
CA LEU A 288 17.97 -14.12 28.08
C LEU A 288 19.48 -14.37 28.06
N PRO A 289 20.06 -14.80 26.91
CA PRO A 289 21.50 -14.73 26.69
C PRO A 289 22.03 -13.30 26.82
N ALA A 290 23.29 -13.14 27.21
CA ALA A 290 23.92 -11.84 27.41
C ALA A 290 23.95 -10.94 26.13
N ALA A 291 23.81 -11.53 24.95
CA ALA A 291 23.77 -10.81 23.68
C ALA A 291 22.37 -10.25 23.34
N ILE A 292 21.34 -10.63 24.09
CA ILE A 292 19.96 -10.23 23.81
C ILE A 292 19.50 -9.14 24.78
N ASP A 293 19.20 -7.96 24.21
CA ASP A 293 18.60 -6.86 24.93
C ASP A 293 17.07 -6.86 24.73
N LEU A 294 16.33 -6.99 25.80
CA LEU A 294 14.87 -6.94 25.78
C LEU A 294 14.38 -5.49 25.63
N LYS A 295 13.53 -5.25 24.62
CA LYS A 295 12.95 -3.93 24.32
C LYS A 295 11.45 -3.86 24.60
N GLY A 296 10.76 -5.00 24.60
CA GLY A 296 9.32 -5.04 24.84
C GLY A 296 8.82 -6.43 25.21
N ILE A 297 7.74 -6.48 25.98
CA ILE A 297 7.05 -7.71 26.40
C ILE A 297 5.55 -7.53 26.22
N ALA A 298 4.90 -8.46 25.52
CA ALA A 298 3.45 -8.49 25.35
C ALA A 298 2.91 -9.91 25.42
N LEU A 299 1.70 -10.06 25.92
CA LEU A 299 1.00 -11.34 26.03
C LEU A 299 -0.23 -11.34 25.15
N TYR A 300 -0.38 -12.39 24.35
CA TYR A 300 -1.50 -12.56 23.42
C TYR A 300 -2.21 -13.90 23.64
N THR A 301 -3.49 -13.98 23.31
CA THR A 301 -4.16 -15.29 23.12
C THR A 301 -3.58 -15.98 21.87
N LEU A 302 -3.82 -17.30 21.74
CA LEU A 302 -3.43 -18.04 20.53
C LEU A 302 -4.14 -17.56 19.26
N GLN A 303 -5.24 -16.79 19.41
CA GLN A 303 -5.98 -16.18 18.29
C GLN A 303 -5.48 -14.77 17.96
N GLY A 304 -4.34 -14.34 18.54
CA GLY A 304 -3.72 -13.06 18.25
C GLY A 304 -4.31 -11.84 19.00
N LYS A 305 -5.27 -12.03 19.92
CA LYS A 305 -5.80 -10.93 20.73
C LYS A 305 -4.80 -10.54 21.80
N LEU A 306 -4.40 -9.26 21.83
CA LEU A 306 -3.56 -8.69 22.88
C LEU A 306 -4.29 -8.78 24.25
N ILE A 307 -3.60 -9.30 25.24
CA ILE A 307 -4.04 -9.35 26.64
C ILE A 307 -3.44 -8.20 27.43
N GLN A 308 -2.10 -8.05 27.38
CA GLN A 308 -1.39 -7.06 28.19
C GLN A 308 0.01 -6.78 27.64
N HIS A 309 0.46 -5.52 27.75
CA HIS A 309 1.87 -5.14 27.69
C HIS A 309 2.47 -5.11 29.08
N PHE A 310 3.74 -5.50 29.20
CA PHE A 310 4.49 -5.44 30.44
C PHE A 310 5.66 -4.45 30.30
N SER A 311 6.07 -3.86 31.41
CA SER A 311 7.34 -3.14 31.45
C SER A 311 8.49 -4.12 31.18
N VAL A 312 9.54 -3.64 30.53
CA VAL A 312 10.73 -4.44 30.26
C VAL A 312 11.37 -4.88 31.58
N SER A 313 11.38 -6.17 31.81
CA SER A 313 11.87 -6.82 33.05
C SER A 313 12.20 -8.28 32.76
N ASP A 314 13.09 -8.87 33.54
CA ASP A 314 13.37 -10.29 33.55
C ASP A 314 12.29 -11.12 34.28
N GLN A 315 11.32 -10.47 34.94
CA GLN A 315 10.19 -11.09 35.62
C GLN A 315 8.89 -10.34 35.32
N ILE A 316 7.82 -11.08 34.98
CA ILE A 316 6.48 -10.54 34.78
C ILE A 316 5.44 -11.21 35.66
N ASP A 317 4.42 -10.44 36.04
CA ASP A 317 3.31 -10.94 36.87
C ASP A 317 2.09 -11.24 36.00
N LEU A 318 1.70 -12.51 35.96
CA LEU A 318 0.51 -13.04 35.28
C LEU A 318 -0.64 -13.33 36.23
N GLY A 319 -0.59 -12.88 37.51
CA GLY A 319 -1.56 -13.19 38.54
C GLY A 319 -2.99 -12.79 38.15
N SER A 320 -3.16 -11.69 37.42
CA SER A 320 -4.46 -11.20 36.89
C SER A 320 -4.91 -11.86 35.60
N VAL A 321 -4.04 -12.64 34.94
CA VAL A 321 -4.34 -13.29 33.67
C VAL A 321 -5.15 -14.56 33.92
N PRO A 322 -6.27 -14.80 33.20
CA PRO A 322 -7.05 -16.04 33.33
C PRO A 322 -6.22 -17.28 33.02
N ARG A 323 -6.69 -18.46 33.50
CA ARG A 323 -6.06 -19.74 33.15
C ARG A 323 -6.15 -19.99 31.64
N GLY A 324 -5.07 -20.48 31.05
CA GLY A 324 -5.04 -20.74 29.61
C GLY A 324 -3.64 -20.84 29.02
N VAL A 325 -3.57 -21.05 27.71
CA VAL A 325 -2.33 -21.03 26.92
C VAL A 325 -2.24 -19.70 26.20
N TYR A 326 -1.08 -19.08 26.30
CA TYR A 326 -0.81 -17.75 25.75
C TYR A 326 0.48 -17.74 24.92
N ALA A 327 0.57 -16.80 23.99
CA ALA A 327 1.80 -16.45 23.32
C ALA A 327 2.43 -15.23 24.01
N LEU A 328 3.60 -15.42 24.62
CA LEU A 328 4.45 -14.35 25.10
C LEU A 328 5.33 -13.88 23.96
N VAL A 329 5.24 -12.61 23.64
CA VAL A 329 5.98 -11.93 22.57
C VAL A 329 7.07 -11.08 23.22
N LEU A 330 8.32 -11.37 22.87
CA LEU A 330 9.51 -10.69 23.35
C LEU A 330 10.16 -9.93 22.19
N THR A 331 10.10 -8.60 22.22
CA THR A 331 10.77 -7.73 21.27
C THR A 331 12.19 -7.46 21.76
N THR A 332 13.20 -7.70 20.95
CA THR A 332 14.61 -7.59 21.31
C THR A 332 15.41 -6.83 20.25
N ASN A 333 16.73 -6.64 20.51
CA ASN A 333 17.68 -6.14 19.51
C ASN A 333 17.98 -7.16 18.38
N HIS A 334 17.57 -8.44 18.53
CA HIS A 334 17.66 -9.50 17.51
C HIS A 334 16.30 -9.91 16.94
N GLY A 335 15.32 -8.98 16.94
CA GLY A 335 13.98 -9.23 16.42
C GLY A 335 12.99 -9.72 17.48
N VAL A 336 11.91 -10.37 17.01
CA VAL A 336 10.79 -10.81 17.84
C VAL A 336 10.88 -12.31 18.09
N PHE A 337 10.75 -12.71 19.37
CA PHE A 337 10.70 -14.11 19.79
C PHE A 337 9.36 -14.43 20.44
N TYR A 338 8.88 -15.64 20.19
CA TYR A 338 7.62 -16.15 20.73
C TYR A 338 7.87 -17.28 21.69
N LYS A 339 7.22 -17.26 22.87
CA LYS A 339 7.23 -18.34 23.83
C LYS A 339 5.81 -18.72 24.23
N SER A 340 5.53 -20.01 24.23
CA SER A 340 4.25 -20.49 24.77
C SER A 340 4.30 -20.45 26.29
N VAL A 341 3.26 -19.91 26.93
CA VAL A 341 3.10 -19.84 28.38
C VAL A 341 1.78 -20.49 28.78
N LEU A 342 1.87 -21.50 29.68
CA LEU A 342 0.70 -22.12 30.29
C LEU A 342 0.45 -21.49 31.66
N LYS A 343 -0.67 -20.80 31.79
CA LYS A 343 -1.14 -20.19 33.02
C LYS A 343 -2.13 -21.14 33.72
N ASN A 344 -1.80 -21.56 34.94
CA ASN A 344 -2.63 -22.40 35.80
C ASN A 344 -3.61 -21.59 36.63
#